data_2a161876103d5b671aa8ba4a6a563d1f
#
_entry.id   2a161876103d5b671aa8ba4a6a563d1f
#
_cell.length_a   1.000
_cell.length_b   1.000
_cell.length_c   1.000
_cell.angle_alpha   90.00
_cell.angle_beta   90.00
_cell.angle_gamma   90.00
#
_symmetry.space_group_name_H-M   'P 1'
#
loop_
_entity.id
_entity.type
_entity.pdbx_description
1 polymer ?
#
loop_
_entity_poly.entity_id
_entity_poly.type
_entity_poly.pdbx_seq_one_letter_code
_entity_poly.pdbx_strand_id
1 'polypeptide(L)'
;MAWLADALRQEGHTVRLAALAPPAELQKCLPPAEEIHTLLPQSTLVILAVPTATSQGLLRTPTLEGVFPLADCLSLLPVGATVLGGTLPPACREIVTARELRYTDLLQLPELAELNAIATAEGAVALAMKERSTTLFGTRCLVLGYGRCGSALCRRLAALGARVTAAARRREQLARIYADVCAPCPIASLSRVLSDCEVVFNTVPAMVLPAELLRQLPPETLLIELASAPGGIDCRAAEAMGLRVIAAPGLPGRVAPRTAGEYLRQVICGLLQQREESI
;
A
#
# COMPACT_ATOMS: atom_id res chain seq x y z
N MET A 1 -0.49 2.62 -12.36
CA MET A 1 0.27 2.17 -13.55
C MET A 1 0.26 3.17 -14.69
N ALA A 2 -0.88 3.75 -15.10
CA ALA A 2 -0.91 4.75 -16.19
C ALA A 2 0.02 5.95 -15.95
N TRP A 3 0.04 6.51 -14.75
CA TRP A 3 0.95 7.60 -14.39
C TRP A 3 2.44 7.18 -14.41
N LEU A 4 2.76 5.95 -14.06
CA LEU A 4 4.11 5.40 -14.22
C LEU A 4 4.49 5.32 -15.71
N ALA A 5 3.59 4.80 -16.55
CA ALA A 5 3.82 4.67 -17.99
C ALA A 5 4.05 6.05 -18.63
N ASP A 6 3.26 7.05 -18.25
CA ASP A 6 3.42 8.43 -18.72
C ASP A 6 4.79 9.01 -18.29
N ALA A 7 5.15 8.85 -17.03
CA ALA A 7 6.42 9.34 -16.49
C ALA A 7 7.65 8.71 -17.19
N LEU A 8 7.63 7.38 -17.42
CA LEU A 8 8.69 6.70 -18.17
C LEU A 8 8.80 7.18 -19.62
N ARG A 9 7.67 7.47 -20.28
CA ARG A 9 7.68 8.05 -21.64
C ARG A 9 8.26 9.45 -21.68
N GLN A 10 7.98 10.27 -20.68
CA GLN A 10 8.55 11.63 -20.57
C GLN A 10 10.08 11.59 -20.42
N GLU A 11 10.64 10.51 -19.90
CA GLU A 11 12.10 10.26 -19.84
C GLU A 11 12.69 9.65 -21.12
N GLY A 12 11.87 9.44 -22.15
CA GLY A 12 12.33 8.92 -23.45
C GLY A 12 12.25 7.40 -23.59
N HIS A 13 11.70 6.68 -22.60
CA HIS A 13 11.51 5.24 -22.73
C HIS A 13 10.37 4.90 -23.70
N THR A 14 10.55 3.86 -24.50
CA THR A 14 9.49 3.28 -25.32
C THR A 14 8.61 2.38 -24.44
N VAL A 15 7.39 2.80 -24.16
CA VAL A 15 6.44 2.08 -23.31
C VAL A 15 5.30 1.54 -24.16
N ARG A 16 5.04 0.25 -24.08
CA ARG A 16 3.86 -0.44 -24.64
C ARG A 16 2.93 -0.84 -23.51
N LEU A 17 1.64 -0.84 -23.73
CA LEU A 17 0.62 -1.11 -22.72
C LEU A 17 -0.18 -2.35 -23.09
N ALA A 18 -0.49 -3.20 -22.09
CA ALA A 18 -1.45 -4.27 -22.21
C ALA A 18 -2.33 -4.31 -20.95
N ALA A 19 -3.58 -4.67 -21.10
CA ALA A 19 -4.55 -4.81 -20.00
C ALA A 19 -4.63 -3.56 -19.09
N LEU A 20 -4.46 -2.37 -19.66
CA LEU A 20 -4.51 -1.09 -18.96
C LEU A 20 -5.33 -0.07 -19.76
N ALA A 21 -6.41 0.43 -19.16
CA ALA A 21 -7.15 1.58 -19.67
C ALA A 21 -6.66 2.85 -18.95
N PRO A 22 -6.02 3.79 -19.66
CA PRO A 22 -5.59 5.04 -19.06
C PRO A 22 -6.78 5.90 -18.63
N PRO A 23 -6.67 6.67 -17.53
CA PRO A 23 -7.68 7.67 -17.19
C PRO A 23 -7.75 8.76 -18.27
N ALA A 24 -8.88 9.47 -18.36
CA ALA A 24 -9.15 10.45 -19.41
C ALA A 24 -8.02 11.47 -19.62
N GLU A 25 -7.38 11.88 -18.54
CA GLU A 25 -6.27 12.84 -18.54
C GLU A 25 -5.03 12.32 -19.29
N LEU A 26 -4.81 11.02 -19.33
CA LEU A 26 -3.65 10.38 -19.95
C LEU A 26 -3.93 9.69 -21.29
N GLN A 27 -5.20 9.63 -21.73
CA GLN A 27 -5.58 8.96 -22.98
C GLN A 27 -4.85 9.51 -24.22
N LYS A 28 -4.56 10.81 -24.24
CA LYS A 28 -3.83 11.47 -25.34
C LYS A 28 -2.31 11.31 -25.25
N CYS A 29 -1.79 10.98 -24.07
CA CYS A 29 -0.35 10.89 -23.79
C CYS A 29 0.18 9.48 -23.92
N LEU A 30 -0.67 8.48 -23.75
CA LEU A 30 -0.29 7.07 -23.74
C LEU A 30 -0.73 6.36 -25.04
N PRO A 31 0.05 5.35 -25.50
CA PRO A 31 -0.36 4.55 -26.66
C PRO A 31 -1.60 3.72 -26.32
N PRO A 32 -2.34 3.26 -27.33
CA PRO A 32 -3.42 2.30 -27.12
C PRO A 32 -2.86 1.01 -26.50
N ALA A 33 -3.70 0.33 -25.70
CA ALA A 33 -3.34 -0.96 -25.15
C ALA A 33 -3.35 -2.02 -26.26
N GLU A 34 -2.36 -2.89 -26.23
CA GLU A 34 -2.21 -4.02 -27.13
C GLU A 34 -2.74 -5.31 -26.50
N GLU A 35 -2.98 -6.31 -27.33
CA GLU A 35 -3.36 -7.64 -26.88
C GLU A 35 -2.24 -8.29 -26.07
N ILE A 36 -2.56 -8.76 -24.86
CA ILE A 36 -1.59 -9.30 -23.91
C ILE A 36 -0.82 -10.50 -24.47
N HIS A 37 -1.51 -11.37 -25.22
CA HIS A 37 -0.91 -12.57 -25.85
C HIS A 37 0.06 -12.24 -26.97
N THR A 38 -0.09 -11.09 -27.61
CA THR A 38 0.79 -10.60 -28.67
C THR A 38 1.99 -9.86 -28.09
N LEU A 39 1.76 -9.10 -27.02
CA LEU A 39 2.78 -8.23 -26.42
C LEU A 39 3.79 -9.00 -25.57
N LEU A 40 3.33 -9.88 -24.68
CA LEU A 40 4.18 -10.54 -23.70
C LEU A 40 5.30 -11.40 -24.33
N PRO A 41 5.08 -12.19 -25.40
CA PRO A 41 6.15 -12.99 -26.01
C PRO A 41 7.31 -12.18 -26.60
N GLN A 42 7.11 -10.88 -26.83
CA GLN A 42 8.12 -9.96 -27.40
C GLN A 42 8.76 -9.06 -26.32
N SER A 43 8.35 -9.21 -25.05
CA SER A 43 8.73 -8.29 -23.99
C SER A 43 9.89 -8.85 -23.17
N THR A 44 11.02 -8.16 -23.14
CA THR A 44 12.19 -8.52 -22.32
C THR A 44 12.17 -7.85 -20.94
N LEU A 45 11.42 -6.76 -20.77
CA LEU A 45 11.16 -6.08 -19.52
C LEU A 45 9.66 -5.84 -19.37
N VAL A 46 9.08 -6.33 -18.29
CA VAL A 46 7.65 -6.17 -17.98
C VAL A 46 7.47 -5.58 -16.60
N ILE A 47 6.60 -4.56 -16.50
CA ILE A 47 6.22 -3.95 -15.25
C ILE A 47 4.73 -4.26 -15.01
N LEU A 48 4.48 -5.09 -14.01
CA LEU A 48 3.13 -5.49 -13.60
C LEU A 48 2.50 -4.50 -12.62
N ALA A 49 1.19 -4.53 -12.50
CA ALA A 49 0.48 -3.74 -11.50
C ALA A 49 0.98 -4.03 -10.08
N VAL A 50 0.89 -3.04 -9.20
CA VAL A 50 1.25 -3.17 -7.79
C VAL A 50 0.04 -2.78 -6.92
N PRO A 51 -0.57 -3.73 -6.18
CA PRO A 51 -0.29 -5.19 -6.13
C PRO A 51 -0.55 -5.89 -7.46
N THR A 52 0.19 -6.98 -7.73
CA THR A 52 0.18 -7.66 -9.03
C THR A 52 -1.05 -8.53 -9.25
N ALA A 53 -1.45 -9.28 -8.22
CA ALA A 53 -2.52 -10.28 -8.34
C ALA A 53 -3.68 -10.02 -7.39
N THR A 54 -4.84 -10.55 -7.76
CA THR A 54 -5.99 -10.74 -6.87
C THR A 54 -5.78 -11.98 -5.99
N SER A 55 -6.64 -12.17 -4.98
CA SER A 55 -6.65 -13.39 -4.15
C SER A 55 -6.90 -14.67 -4.97
N GLN A 56 -7.48 -14.55 -6.15
CA GLN A 56 -7.73 -15.66 -7.09
C GLN A 56 -6.57 -15.90 -8.07
N GLY A 57 -5.44 -15.19 -7.94
CA GLY A 57 -4.30 -15.34 -8.84
C GLY A 57 -4.45 -14.68 -10.20
N LEU A 58 -5.44 -13.80 -10.36
CA LEU A 58 -5.63 -13.04 -11.60
C LEU A 58 -4.77 -11.78 -11.58
N LEU A 59 -4.25 -11.37 -12.74
CA LEU A 59 -3.57 -10.10 -12.91
C LEU A 59 -4.53 -8.95 -12.55
N ARG A 60 -4.06 -7.99 -11.77
CA ARG A 60 -4.85 -6.80 -11.44
C ARG A 60 -4.93 -5.84 -12.61
N THR A 61 -6.14 -5.69 -13.13
CA THR A 61 -6.48 -4.76 -14.21
C THR A 61 -7.63 -3.86 -13.76
N PRO A 62 -7.41 -2.90 -12.84
CA PRO A 62 -8.49 -2.19 -12.15
C PRO A 62 -9.40 -1.37 -13.07
N THR A 63 -8.98 -1.12 -14.30
CA THR A 63 -9.68 -0.26 -15.27
C THR A 63 -10.10 -1.00 -16.54
N LEU A 64 -9.92 -2.31 -16.61
CA LEU A 64 -10.26 -3.12 -17.78
C LEU A 64 -11.02 -4.37 -17.37
N GLU A 65 -12.10 -4.67 -18.10
CA GLU A 65 -12.79 -5.94 -17.96
C GLU A 65 -11.99 -7.02 -18.70
N GLY A 66 -11.69 -8.11 -18.02
CA GLY A 66 -10.94 -9.24 -18.55
C GLY A 66 -10.42 -10.16 -17.45
N VAL A 67 -10.33 -11.43 -17.75
CA VAL A 67 -9.77 -12.44 -16.85
C VAL A 67 -8.42 -12.86 -17.39
N PHE A 68 -7.36 -12.44 -16.72
CA PHE A 68 -5.99 -12.75 -17.09
C PHE A 68 -5.32 -13.51 -15.94
N PRO A 69 -5.26 -14.87 -15.99
CA PRO A 69 -4.50 -15.63 -15.01
C PRO A 69 -3.04 -15.19 -15.05
N LEU A 70 -2.51 -14.79 -13.89
CA LEU A 70 -1.13 -14.29 -13.82
C LEU A 70 -0.12 -15.36 -14.24
N ALA A 71 -0.40 -16.64 -13.92
CA ALA A 71 0.41 -17.76 -14.31
C ALA A 71 0.56 -17.88 -15.85
N ASP A 72 -0.55 -17.73 -16.59
CA ASP A 72 -0.55 -17.77 -18.05
C ASP A 72 0.24 -16.59 -18.63
N CYS A 73 0.03 -15.40 -18.08
CA CYS A 73 0.79 -14.21 -18.49
C CYS A 73 2.30 -14.38 -18.30
N LEU A 74 2.74 -14.93 -17.16
CA LEU A 74 4.17 -15.19 -16.91
C LEU A 74 4.74 -16.28 -17.85
N SER A 75 3.92 -17.27 -18.19
CA SER A 75 4.31 -18.35 -19.10
C SER A 75 4.53 -17.90 -20.54
N LEU A 76 3.94 -16.79 -20.96
CA LEU A 76 4.12 -16.20 -22.29
C LEU A 76 5.45 -15.44 -22.44
N LEU A 77 6.11 -15.06 -21.35
CA LEU A 77 7.32 -14.26 -21.39
C LEU A 77 8.51 -15.05 -21.96
N PRO A 78 9.43 -14.40 -22.67
CA PRO A 78 10.69 -15.04 -23.05
C PRO A 78 11.48 -15.53 -21.83
N VAL A 79 12.25 -16.61 -22.01
CA VAL A 79 13.19 -17.09 -20.98
C VAL A 79 14.17 -15.96 -20.61
N GLY A 80 14.42 -15.79 -19.33
CA GLY A 80 15.33 -14.75 -18.82
C GLY A 80 14.77 -13.33 -18.83
N ALA A 81 13.49 -13.11 -19.18
CA ALA A 81 12.88 -11.78 -19.14
C ALA A 81 12.89 -11.19 -17.72
N THR A 82 13.03 -9.87 -17.65
CA THR A 82 12.95 -9.13 -16.39
C THR A 82 11.51 -8.75 -16.08
N VAL A 83 11.05 -9.05 -14.88
CA VAL A 83 9.68 -8.76 -14.44
C VAL A 83 9.71 -7.99 -13.11
N LEU A 84 9.11 -6.81 -13.09
CA LEU A 84 8.95 -5.98 -11.91
C LEU A 84 7.48 -5.98 -11.52
N GLY A 85 7.15 -6.23 -10.25
CA GLY A 85 5.75 -6.29 -9.81
C GLY A 85 5.61 -6.27 -8.30
N GLY A 86 4.45 -6.64 -7.80
CA GLY A 86 4.20 -6.85 -6.36
C GLY A 86 4.37 -8.32 -5.98
N THR A 87 3.91 -8.67 -4.78
CA THR A 87 4.05 -10.03 -4.26
C THR A 87 3.34 -11.06 -5.16
N LEU A 88 4.07 -12.11 -5.54
CA LEU A 88 3.55 -13.20 -6.34
C LEU A 88 2.82 -14.26 -5.51
N PRO A 89 1.70 -14.79 -6.01
CA PRO A 89 1.11 -16.02 -5.50
C PRO A 89 2.10 -17.19 -5.55
N PRO A 90 2.04 -18.14 -4.61
CA PRO A 90 2.97 -19.29 -4.58
C PRO A 90 3.06 -20.04 -5.92
N ALA A 91 1.94 -20.32 -6.57
CA ALA A 91 1.90 -21.01 -7.87
C ALA A 91 2.67 -20.30 -8.99
N CYS A 92 2.77 -18.97 -8.96
CA CYS A 92 3.51 -18.20 -9.95
C CYS A 92 5.04 -18.27 -9.76
N ARG A 93 5.52 -18.63 -8.56
CA ARG A 93 6.97 -18.74 -8.29
C ARG A 93 7.63 -19.88 -9.03
N GLU A 94 6.93 -20.98 -9.21
CA GLU A 94 7.41 -22.13 -9.99
C GLU A 94 7.62 -21.76 -11.46
N ILE A 95 6.69 -20.96 -12.02
CA ILE A 95 6.79 -20.47 -13.39
C ILE A 95 7.98 -19.51 -13.54
N VAL A 96 8.16 -18.60 -12.57
CA VAL A 96 9.32 -17.69 -12.56
C VAL A 96 10.63 -18.48 -12.59
N THR A 97 10.74 -19.54 -11.80
CA THR A 97 11.93 -20.40 -11.78
C THR A 97 12.08 -21.19 -13.07
N ALA A 98 11.02 -21.85 -13.56
CA ALA A 98 11.07 -22.69 -14.77
C ALA A 98 11.39 -21.89 -16.04
N ARG A 99 11.00 -20.61 -16.10
CA ARG A 99 11.26 -19.71 -17.22
C ARG A 99 12.49 -18.81 -17.00
N GLU A 100 13.22 -19.02 -15.91
CA GLU A 100 14.41 -18.21 -15.54
C GLU A 100 14.12 -16.70 -15.50
N LEU A 101 12.88 -16.30 -15.13
CA LEU A 101 12.49 -14.90 -15.09
C LEU A 101 13.21 -14.17 -13.94
N ARG A 102 13.72 -12.99 -14.22
CA ARG A 102 14.37 -12.12 -13.23
C ARG A 102 13.31 -11.28 -12.52
N TYR A 103 12.61 -11.86 -11.53
CA TYR A 103 11.53 -11.21 -10.83
C TYR A 103 12.03 -10.34 -9.68
N THR A 104 11.49 -9.11 -9.58
CA THR A 104 11.68 -8.21 -8.43
C THR A 104 10.33 -7.84 -7.84
N ASP A 105 10.13 -8.16 -6.56
CA ASP A 105 8.96 -7.71 -5.78
C ASP A 105 9.21 -6.28 -5.30
N LEU A 106 8.62 -5.30 -5.98
CA LEU A 106 8.74 -3.88 -5.66
C LEU A 106 8.22 -3.54 -4.26
N LEU A 107 7.23 -4.29 -3.74
CA LEU A 107 6.68 -4.05 -2.40
C LEU A 107 7.64 -4.45 -1.27
N GLN A 108 8.66 -5.26 -1.57
CA GLN A 108 9.72 -5.62 -0.61
C GLN A 108 10.85 -4.59 -0.56
N LEU A 109 10.87 -3.63 -1.49
CA LEU A 109 11.91 -2.61 -1.52
C LEU A 109 11.71 -1.58 -0.41
N PRO A 110 12.71 -1.38 0.47
CA PRO A 110 12.60 -0.45 1.59
C PRO A 110 12.27 0.98 1.16
N GLU A 111 12.89 1.45 0.07
CA GLU A 111 12.70 2.82 -0.43
C GLU A 111 11.26 3.05 -0.92
N LEU A 112 10.67 2.11 -1.68
CA LEU A 112 9.27 2.23 -2.10
C LEU A 112 8.33 2.20 -0.90
N ALA A 113 8.64 1.40 0.12
CA ALA A 113 7.85 1.33 1.34
C ALA A 113 7.89 2.64 2.15
N GLU A 114 9.04 3.35 2.19
CA GLU A 114 9.15 4.68 2.80
C GLU A 114 8.33 5.72 2.02
N LEU A 115 8.46 5.74 0.70
CA LEU A 115 7.72 6.68 -0.17
C LEU A 115 6.20 6.44 -0.09
N ASN A 116 5.76 5.18 -0.16
CA ASN A 116 4.36 4.82 -0.04
C ASN A 116 3.76 5.15 1.35
N ALA A 117 4.57 5.16 2.41
CA ALA A 117 4.13 5.55 3.74
C ALA A 117 3.68 7.01 3.80
N ILE A 118 4.25 7.90 2.97
CA ILE A 118 3.86 9.30 2.84
C ILE A 118 2.40 9.39 2.37
N ALA A 119 2.11 8.83 1.19
CA ALA A 119 0.78 8.88 0.60
C ALA A 119 -0.25 8.07 1.42
N THR A 120 0.17 6.97 2.07
CA THR A 120 -0.69 6.20 2.98
C THR A 120 -1.12 7.05 4.17
N ALA A 121 -0.19 7.76 4.79
CA ALA A 121 -0.49 8.62 5.95
C ALA A 121 -1.41 9.78 5.57
N GLU A 122 -1.19 10.42 4.44
CA GLU A 122 -2.05 11.50 3.93
C GLU A 122 -3.45 10.98 3.60
N GLY A 123 -3.54 9.83 2.96
CA GLY A 123 -4.83 9.21 2.68
C GLY A 123 -5.58 8.79 3.95
N ALA A 124 -4.89 8.32 4.98
CA ALA A 124 -5.49 7.99 6.27
C ALA A 124 -6.05 9.24 6.98
N VAL A 125 -5.31 10.35 6.96
CA VAL A 125 -5.78 11.64 7.46
C VAL A 125 -7.02 12.11 6.70
N ALA A 126 -6.97 12.08 5.37
CA ALA A 126 -8.09 12.49 4.52
C ALA A 126 -9.35 11.66 4.79
N LEU A 127 -9.21 10.33 4.96
CA LEU A 127 -10.31 9.46 5.34
C LEU A 127 -10.88 9.85 6.70
N ALA A 128 -10.04 10.04 7.72
CA ALA A 128 -10.52 10.43 9.04
C ALA A 128 -11.27 11.77 9.00
N MET A 129 -10.78 12.76 8.25
CA MET A 129 -11.46 14.05 8.08
C MET A 129 -12.79 13.91 7.33
N LYS A 130 -12.86 13.06 6.31
CA LYS A 130 -14.09 12.82 5.54
C LYS A 130 -15.19 12.14 6.37
N GLU A 131 -14.78 11.21 7.23
CA GLU A 131 -15.68 10.33 7.96
C GLU A 131 -16.15 10.91 9.31
N ARG A 132 -15.60 12.05 9.70
CA ARG A 132 -15.96 12.75 10.94
C ARG A 132 -16.64 14.07 10.63
N SER A 133 -17.55 14.48 11.50
CA SER A 133 -18.16 15.82 11.47
C SER A 133 -17.36 16.88 12.27
N THR A 134 -16.24 16.46 12.91
CA THR A 134 -15.38 17.31 13.74
C THR A 134 -13.97 17.36 13.18
N THR A 135 -13.22 18.41 13.53
CA THR A 135 -11.82 18.57 13.13
C THR A 135 -10.92 17.51 13.79
N LEU A 136 -9.74 17.28 13.22
CA LEU A 136 -8.71 16.45 13.87
C LEU A 136 -7.96 17.22 14.96
N PHE A 137 -8.02 18.55 14.98
CA PHE A 137 -7.42 19.35 16.04
C PHE A 137 -8.04 18.98 17.39
N GLY A 138 -7.20 18.64 18.37
CA GLY A 138 -7.61 18.21 19.70
C GLY A 138 -8.16 16.77 19.80
N THR A 139 -8.44 16.10 18.67
CA THR A 139 -8.94 14.71 18.61
C THR A 139 -7.93 13.73 19.20
N ARG A 140 -8.40 12.80 20.04
CA ARG A 140 -7.58 11.73 20.61
C ARG A 140 -7.46 10.59 19.61
N CYS A 141 -6.30 10.53 18.95
CA CYS A 141 -5.96 9.54 17.93
C CYS A 141 -5.01 8.47 18.51
N LEU A 142 -5.35 7.20 18.31
CA LEU A 142 -4.48 6.07 18.60
C LEU A 142 -3.94 5.49 17.31
N VAL A 143 -2.61 5.40 17.19
CA VAL A 143 -1.94 4.73 16.06
C VAL A 143 -1.32 3.43 16.53
N LEU A 144 -1.82 2.30 16.04
CA LEU A 144 -1.30 0.97 16.32
C LEU A 144 -0.16 0.67 15.35
N GLY A 145 1.05 0.50 15.91
CA GLY A 145 2.28 0.32 15.16
C GLY A 145 3.06 1.62 14.92
N TYR A 146 4.40 1.54 15.04
CA TYR A 146 5.32 2.65 14.79
C TYR A 146 6.43 2.24 13.82
N GLY A 147 6.01 1.66 12.70
CA GLY A 147 6.82 1.42 11.51
C GLY A 147 6.78 2.64 10.57
N ARG A 148 7.11 2.44 9.30
CA ARG A 148 7.11 3.49 8.27
C ARG A 148 5.78 4.24 8.20
N CYS A 149 4.67 3.52 7.99
CA CYS A 149 3.33 4.15 7.92
C CYS A 149 2.92 4.78 9.23
N GLY A 150 3.10 4.09 10.37
CA GLY A 150 2.70 4.60 11.67
C GLY A 150 3.43 5.89 12.06
N SER A 151 4.75 5.95 11.87
CA SER A 151 5.53 7.15 12.17
C SER A 151 5.21 8.32 11.23
N ALA A 152 5.02 8.04 9.93
CA ALA A 152 4.60 9.05 8.96
C ALA A 152 3.21 9.63 9.30
N LEU A 153 2.28 8.78 9.75
CA LEU A 153 0.94 9.17 10.16
C LEU A 153 0.95 9.98 11.48
N CYS A 154 1.70 9.52 12.48
CA CYS A 154 1.81 10.23 13.77
C CYS A 154 2.29 11.68 13.59
N ARG A 155 3.34 11.88 12.79
CA ARG A 155 3.87 13.23 12.51
C ARG A 155 2.82 14.15 11.85
N ARG A 156 2.01 13.63 10.93
CA ARG A 156 0.95 14.41 10.26
C ARG A 156 -0.21 14.73 11.18
N LEU A 157 -0.66 13.76 11.99
CA LEU A 157 -1.70 13.96 12.96
C LEU A 157 -1.27 14.99 14.02
N ALA A 158 -0.04 14.89 14.54
CA ALA A 158 0.51 15.84 15.48
C ALA A 158 0.61 17.25 14.88
N ALA A 159 1.05 17.38 13.63
CA ALA A 159 1.11 18.66 12.91
C ALA A 159 -0.27 19.30 12.69
N LEU A 160 -1.34 18.50 12.61
CA LEU A 160 -2.73 18.97 12.59
C LEU A 160 -3.28 19.29 13.99
N GLY A 161 -2.47 19.17 15.05
CA GLY A 161 -2.87 19.44 16.42
C GLY A 161 -3.71 18.34 17.07
N ALA A 162 -3.72 17.12 16.55
CA ALA A 162 -4.35 15.98 17.19
C ALA A 162 -3.54 15.54 18.43
N ARG A 163 -4.21 14.94 19.41
CA ARG A 163 -3.58 14.30 20.57
C ARG A 163 -3.24 12.86 20.22
N VAL A 164 -2.01 12.63 19.82
CA VAL A 164 -1.59 11.35 19.26
C VAL A 164 -0.97 10.47 20.34
N THR A 165 -1.56 9.28 20.52
CA THR A 165 -0.96 8.15 21.22
C THR A 165 -0.53 7.13 20.18
N ALA A 166 0.72 6.66 20.24
CA ALA A 166 1.20 5.63 19.35
C ALA A 166 1.62 4.37 20.12
N ALA A 167 1.14 3.22 19.68
CA ALA A 167 1.41 1.95 20.35
C ALA A 167 2.48 1.14 19.61
N ALA A 168 3.47 0.65 20.37
CA ALA A 168 4.57 -0.16 19.81
C ALA A 168 4.99 -1.28 20.78
N ARG A 169 5.68 -2.31 20.24
CA ARG A 169 6.21 -3.43 21.03
C ARG A 169 7.63 -3.15 21.55
N ARG A 170 8.48 -2.57 20.68
CA ARG A 170 9.90 -2.41 20.97
C ARG A 170 10.18 -1.11 21.75
N ARG A 171 11.04 -1.19 22.74
CA ARG A 171 11.43 -0.03 23.57
C ARG A 171 12.03 1.10 22.74
N GLU A 172 12.82 0.79 21.72
CA GLU A 172 13.37 1.80 20.80
C GLU A 172 12.29 2.58 20.06
N GLN A 173 11.21 1.89 19.64
CA GLN A 173 10.06 2.55 19.00
C GLN A 173 9.33 3.45 19.97
N LEU A 174 9.13 3.03 21.22
CA LEU A 174 8.51 3.86 22.27
C LEU A 174 9.33 5.13 22.55
N ALA A 175 10.67 5.02 22.59
CA ALA A 175 11.55 6.18 22.74
C ALA A 175 11.44 7.13 21.52
N ARG A 176 11.35 6.60 20.30
CA ARG A 176 11.14 7.41 19.08
C ARG A 176 9.77 8.10 19.07
N ILE A 177 8.71 7.41 19.50
CA ILE A 177 7.37 8.02 19.66
C ILE A 177 7.43 9.24 20.57
N TYR A 178 8.12 9.11 21.70
CA TYR A 178 8.30 10.23 22.64
C TYR A 178 9.10 11.37 22.01
N ALA A 179 10.17 11.06 21.29
CA ALA A 179 10.99 12.07 20.59
C ALA A 179 10.20 12.79 19.46
N ASP A 180 9.24 12.12 18.82
CA ASP A 180 8.35 12.69 17.81
C ASP A 180 7.12 13.41 18.43
N VAL A 181 7.19 13.74 19.74
CA VAL A 181 6.16 14.51 20.49
C VAL A 181 4.78 13.82 20.49
N CYS A 182 4.77 12.49 20.43
CA CYS A 182 3.57 11.68 20.62
C CYS A 182 3.61 10.93 21.96
N ALA A 183 2.45 10.55 22.49
CA ALA A 183 2.38 9.76 23.71
C ALA A 183 2.71 8.29 23.43
N PRO A 184 3.76 7.70 24.02
CA PRO A 184 4.09 6.30 23.78
C PRO A 184 3.21 5.38 24.62
N CYS A 185 2.71 4.29 23.99
CA CYS A 185 1.95 3.24 24.64
C CYS A 185 2.55 1.87 24.31
N PRO A 186 2.99 1.06 25.28
CA PRO A 186 3.28 -0.35 25.02
C PRO A 186 2.02 -1.07 24.54
N ILE A 187 2.13 -1.90 23.48
CA ILE A 187 0.97 -2.66 22.95
C ILE A 187 0.30 -3.50 24.06
N ALA A 188 1.07 -4.05 24.99
CA ALA A 188 0.54 -4.80 26.13
C ALA A 188 -0.29 -3.94 27.11
N SER A 189 -0.26 -2.61 26.98
CA SER A 189 -0.96 -1.67 27.85
C SER A 189 -2.08 -0.89 27.13
N LEU A 190 -2.54 -1.37 25.97
CA LEU A 190 -3.57 -0.71 25.16
C LEU A 190 -4.85 -0.41 25.95
N SER A 191 -5.27 -1.31 26.85
CA SER A 191 -6.44 -1.13 27.72
C SER A 191 -6.44 0.18 28.52
N ARG A 192 -5.27 0.80 28.73
CA ARG A 192 -5.17 2.06 29.48
C ARG A 192 -5.56 3.32 28.69
N VAL A 193 -5.63 3.20 27.37
CA VAL A 193 -5.81 4.35 26.47
C VAL A 193 -7.06 4.22 25.58
N LEU A 194 -7.69 3.04 25.51
CA LEU A 194 -8.81 2.78 24.60
C LEU A 194 -10.06 3.56 24.95
N SER A 195 -10.38 3.74 26.24
CA SER A 195 -11.61 4.40 26.70
C SER A 195 -11.77 5.85 26.23
N ASP A 196 -10.69 6.49 25.85
CA ASP A 196 -10.68 7.90 25.43
C ASP A 196 -10.45 8.08 23.92
N CYS A 197 -10.24 6.99 23.16
CA CYS A 197 -9.93 7.09 21.76
C CYS A 197 -11.14 7.49 20.91
N GLU A 198 -10.97 8.50 20.06
CA GLU A 198 -11.99 8.92 19.09
C GLU A 198 -11.70 8.35 17.69
N VAL A 199 -10.42 8.17 17.35
CA VAL A 199 -9.98 7.54 16.09
C VAL A 199 -8.85 6.57 16.37
N VAL A 200 -8.95 5.37 15.84
CA VAL A 200 -7.90 4.37 15.90
C VAL A 200 -7.44 4.02 14.48
N PHE A 201 -6.15 4.16 14.23
CA PHE A 201 -5.51 3.76 12.97
C PHE A 201 -4.66 2.52 13.22
N ASN A 202 -4.91 1.44 12.50
CA ASN A 202 -4.07 0.26 12.57
C ASN A 202 -3.10 0.17 11.38
N THR A 203 -1.80 0.01 11.69
CA THR A 203 -0.75 -0.22 10.70
C THR A 203 -0.03 -1.57 10.88
N VAL A 204 -0.50 -2.40 11.83
CA VAL A 204 0.12 -3.69 12.16
C VAL A 204 -0.63 -4.81 11.45
N PRO A 205 0.05 -5.62 10.60
CA PRO A 205 -0.59 -6.73 9.88
C PRO A 205 -0.68 -8.02 10.72
N ALA A 206 -1.01 -7.87 11.99
CA ALA A 206 -1.23 -8.96 12.95
C ALA A 206 -2.21 -8.51 14.00
N MET A 207 -3.04 -9.42 14.53
CA MET A 207 -4.08 -9.13 15.51
C MET A 207 -3.51 -8.39 16.72
N VAL A 208 -3.91 -7.12 16.90
CA VAL A 208 -3.52 -6.25 18.03
C VAL A 208 -4.73 -5.65 18.74
N LEU A 209 -5.89 -5.66 18.08
CA LEU A 209 -7.15 -5.13 18.63
C LEU A 209 -8.26 -6.21 18.51
N PRO A 210 -8.19 -7.27 19.35
CA PRO A 210 -9.21 -8.32 19.40
C PRO A 210 -10.51 -7.83 20.08
N ALA A 211 -11.56 -8.66 20.02
CA ALA A 211 -12.89 -8.36 20.54
C ALA A 211 -12.91 -7.84 22.01
N GLU A 212 -12.03 -8.37 22.87
CA GLU A 212 -11.95 -7.97 24.28
C GLU A 212 -11.49 -6.51 24.44
N LEU A 213 -10.57 -6.06 23.58
CA LEU A 213 -10.09 -4.67 23.59
C LEU A 213 -11.08 -3.73 22.89
N LEU A 214 -11.74 -4.19 21.83
CA LEU A 214 -12.77 -3.40 21.14
C LEU A 214 -13.91 -2.97 22.04
N ARG A 215 -14.31 -3.81 23.01
CA ARG A 215 -15.37 -3.48 24.01
C ARG A 215 -15.04 -2.28 24.90
N GLN A 216 -13.77 -1.87 24.96
CA GLN A 216 -13.32 -0.75 25.79
C GLN A 216 -13.34 0.59 25.03
N LEU A 217 -13.62 0.55 23.73
CA LEU A 217 -13.71 1.76 22.91
C LEU A 217 -15.07 2.45 23.09
N PRO A 218 -15.11 3.78 23.05
CA PRO A 218 -16.36 4.52 22.93
C PRO A 218 -17.14 4.09 21.68
N PRO A 219 -18.49 4.05 21.70
CA PRO A 219 -19.31 3.63 20.57
C PRO A 219 -19.07 4.45 19.30
N GLU A 220 -18.71 5.71 19.42
CA GLU A 220 -18.48 6.65 18.31
C GLU A 220 -17.06 6.55 17.73
N THR A 221 -16.23 5.64 18.24
CA THR A 221 -14.84 5.51 17.77
C THR A 221 -14.79 5.07 16.31
N LEU A 222 -14.05 5.83 15.49
CA LEU A 222 -13.75 5.50 14.12
C LEU A 222 -12.50 4.60 14.06
N LEU A 223 -12.63 3.42 13.46
CA LEU A 223 -11.54 2.48 13.24
C LEU A 223 -11.10 2.52 11.76
N ILE A 224 -9.82 2.73 11.51
CA ILE A 224 -9.26 2.74 10.13
C ILE A 224 -8.18 1.66 10.06
N GLU A 225 -8.46 0.61 9.30
CA GLU A 225 -7.53 -0.49 9.05
C GLU A 225 -6.67 -0.18 7.82
N LEU A 226 -5.39 0.14 8.05
CA LEU A 226 -4.40 0.47 7.01
C LEU A 226 -3.50 -0.72 6.67
N ALA A 227 -3.40 -1.69 7.58
CA ALA A 227 -2.53 -2.83 7.37
C ALA A 227 -3.05 -3.75 6.26
N SER A 228 -2.12 -4.41 5.58
CA SER A 228 -2.47 -5.50 4.66
C SER A 228 -3.04 -6.69 5.41
N ALA A 229 -3.77 -7.54 4.70
CA ALA A 229 -4.30 -8.79 5.26
C ALA A 229 -3.19 -9.60 5.98
N PRO A 230 -3.52 -10.21 7.12
CA PRO A 230 -4.85 -10.38 7.70
C PRO A 230 -5.41 -9.15 8.43
N GLY A 231 -4.63 -8.05 8.58
CA GLY A 231 -5.03 -6.90 9.39
C GLY A 231 -4.73 -7.09 10.88
N GLY A 232 -5.04 -6.08 11.68
CA GLY A 232 -4.79 -6.13 13.12
C GLY A 232 -6.01 -5.78 13.97
N ILE A 233 -7.11 -5.39 13.36
CA ILE A 233 -8.41 -5.16 14.01
C ILE A 233 -9.31 -6.35 13.72
N ASP A 234 -9.99 -6.88 14.74
CA ASP A 234 -11.09 -7.81 14.53
C ASP A 234 -12.30 -7.06 13.95
N CYS A 235 -12.28 -6.85 12.65
CA CYS A 235 -13.31 -6.07 11.95
C CYS A 235 -14.71 -6.67 12.13
N ARG A 236 -14.83 -8.02 12.17
CA ARG A 236 -16.13 -8.69 12.36
C ARG A 236 -16.70 -8.42 13.75
N ALA A 237 -15.86 -8.52 14.78
CA ALA A 237 -16.27 -8.20 16.15
C ALA A 237 -16.60 -6.72 16.30
N ALA A 238 -15.83 -5.82 15.68
CA ALA A 238 -16.08 -4.39 15.70
C ALA A 238 -17.43 -4.03 15.07
N GLU A 239 -17.72 -4.57 13.89
CA GLU A 239 -19.01 -4.38 13.19
C GLU A 239 -20.18 -4.96 14.01
N ALA A 240 -20.02 -6.13 14.63
CA ALA A 240 -21.03 -6.72 15.49
C ALA A 240 -21.31 -5.88 16.77
N MET A 241 -20.34 -5.08 17.21
CA MET A 241 -20.46 -4.13 18.32
C MET A 241 -21.00 -2.76 17.88
N GLY A 242 -21.26 -2.56 16.59
CA GLY A 242 -21.71 -1.27 16.03
C GLY A 242 -20.61 -0.24 15.86
N LEU A 243 -19.34 -0.60 16.03
CA LEU A 243 -18.21 0.29 15.77
C LEU A 243 -18.03 0.52 14.28
N ARG A 244 -17.69 1.74 13.91
CA ARG A 244 -17.46 2.10 12.52
C ARG A 244 -16.06 1.71 12.07
N VAL A 245 -15.96 0.74 11.16
CA VAL A 245 -14.69 0.24 10.62
C VAL A 245 -14.55 0.58 9.15
N ILE A 246 -13.38 1.10 8.76
CA ILE A 246 -13.03 1.38 7.38
C ILE A 246 -11.76 0.62 7.02
N ALA A 247 -11.87 -0.36 6.13
CA ALA A 247 -10.71 -1.00 5.53
C ALA A 247 -10.16 -0.12 4.39
N ALA A 248 -8.91 0.30 4.51
CA ALA A 248 -8.30 1.24 3.60
C ALA A 248 -6.98 0.72 2.97
N PRO A 249 -7.01 -0.44 2.30
CA PRO A 249 -5.82 -0.94 1.63
C PRO A 249 -5.49 -0.12 0.38
N GLY A 250 -4.20 -0.04 0.04
CA GLY A 250 -3.74 0.53 -1.23
C GLY A 250 -3.99 2.04 -1.37
N LEU A 251 -3.98 2.79 -0.29
CA LEU A 251 -4.22 4.24 -0.28
C LEU A 251 -3.35 5.01 -1.28
N PRO A 252 -2.03 4.76 -1.45
CA PRO A 252 -1.21 5.55 -2.36
C PRO A 252 -1.80 5.67 -3.77
N GLY A 253 -2.19 4.56 -4.37
CA GLY A 253 -2.79 4.55 -5.71
C GLY A 253 -4.20 5.13 -5.78
N ARG A 254 -4.90 5.23 -4.65
CA ARG A 254 -6.29 5.74 -4.58
C ARG A 254 -6.36 7.24 -4.33
N VAL A 255 -5.48 7.75 -3.47
CA VAL A 255 -5.54 9.17 -3.04
C VAL A 255 -4.54 10.04 -3.78
N ALA A 256 -3.40 9.49 -4.22
CA ALA A 256 -2.34 10.21 -4.91
C ALA A 256 -1.76 9.38 -6.07
N PRO A 257 -2.58 9.01 -7.09
CA PRO A 257 -2.16 8.06 -8.14
C PRO A 257 -0.97 8.58 -8.97
N ARG A 258 -0.87 9.89 -9.21
CA ARG A 258 0.25 10.50 -9.90
C ARG A 258 1.55 10.37 -9.09
N THR A 259 1.51 10.74 -7.81
CA THR A 259 2.65 10.61 -6.90
C THR A 259 3.07 9.15 -6.73
N ALA A 260 2.11 8.22 -6.60
CA ALA A 260 2.41 6.79 -6.53
C ALA A 260 3.08 6.27 -7.82
N GLY A 261 2.69 6.77 -8.99
CA GLY A 261 3.36 6.48 -10.26
C GLY A 261 4.78 7.01 -10.31
N GLU A 262 5.00 8.22 -9.82
CA GLU A 262 6.32 8.85 -9.75
C GLU A 262 7.26 8.11 -8.77
N TYR A 263 6.78 7.67 -7.62
CA TYR A 263 7.55 6.86 -6.69
C TYR A 263 7.98 5.52 -7.30
N LEU A 264 7.07 4.86 -8.02
CA LEU A 264 7.40 3.65 -8.77
C LEU A 264 8.45 3.93 -9.84
N ARG A 265 8.32 5.02 -10.60
CA ARG A 265 9.31 5.44 -11.60
C ARG A 265 10.70 5.59 -10.98
N GLN A 266 10.81 6.39 -9.92
CA GLN A 266 12.07 6.65 -9.23
C GLN A 266 12.77 5.34 -8.83
N VAL A 267 12.02 4.43 -8.20
CA VAL A 267 12.55 3.15 -7.74
C VAL A 267 12.94 2.24 -8.91
N ILE A 268 12.11 2.16 -9.94
CA ILE A 268 12.37 1.32 -11.13
C ILE A 268 13.58 1.82 -11.90
N CYS A 269 13.68 3.12 -12.16
CA CYS A 269 14.85 3.68 -12.86
C CYS A 269 16.14 3.44 -12.07
N GLY A 270 16.13 3.62 -10.74
CA GLY A 270 17.27 3.29 -9.90
C GLY A 270 17.68 1.81 -9.99
N LEU A 271 16.72 0.88 -10.00
CA LEU A 271 16.99 -0.55 -10.16
C LEU A 271 17.59 -0.90 -11.54
N LEU A 272 17.12 -0.25 -12.60
CA LEU A 272 17.62 -0.51 -13.96
C LEU A 272 19.04 0.03 -14.13
N GLN A 273 19.34 1.23 -13.63
CA GLN A 273 20.69 1.81 -13.65
C GLN A 273 21.71 0.94 -12.90
N GLN A 274 21.38 0.48 -11.68
CA GLN A 274 22.26 -0.40 -10.92
C GLN A 274 22.57 -1.73 -11.64
N ARG A 275 21.66 -2.22 -12.48
CA ARG A 275 21.87 -3.43 -13.28
C ARG A 275 22.79 -3.19 -14.46
N GLU A 276 22.71 -2.04 -15.12
CA GLU A 276 23.60 -1.65 -16.21
C GLU A 276 25.04 -1.46 -15.73
N GLU A 277 25.24 -0.90 -14.53
CA GLU A 277 26.56 -0.73 -13.90
C GLU A 277 27.19 -2.05 -13.41
N SER A 278 26.39 -3.13 -13.30
CA SER A 278 26.83 -4.43 -12.78
C SER A 278 27.18 -5.43 -13.87
N ILE A 279 27.07 -5.05 -15.16
CA ILE A 279 27.42 -5.83 -16.35
C ILE A 279 28.74 -5.31 -16.93
#